data_a582d1605b863f27b05c622d1663be14
#
_entry.id   a582d1605b863f27b05c622d1663be14
#
_cell.length_a   1.000
_cell.length_b   1.000
_cell.length_c   1.000
_cell.angle_alpha   90.00
_cell.angle_beta   90.00
_cell.angle_gamma   90.00
#
_symmetry.space_group_name_H-M   'P 1'
#
loop_
_entity.id
_entity.type
_entity.pdbx_description
1 polymer ?
#
loop_
_entity_poly.entity_id
_entity_poly.type
_entity_poly.pdbx_seq_one_letter_code
_entity_poly.pdbx_strand_id
1 'polypeptide(L)'
;MDAEIEVFLVDNGSLAPGATLELRALAKGLSERLGREVEAVSLLHSHKVNPAELGGMEATIVKRRMRASFAAGRRRFMILPLFLGPSRAITEYLPVLLEELREECPEMEVVIADCLFGQSVDRPEARLVEMLMDHVRAADPEGAMHIARRGR
;
A
#
# COMPACT_ATOMS: atom_id res chain seq x y z
N MET A 1 9.42 8.37 15.06
CA MET A 1 9.61 8.49 13.60
C MET A 1 10.00 9.93 13.28
N ASP A 2 11.00 10.07 12.44
CA ASP A 2 11.53 11.36 12.03
C ASP A 2 10.48 12.14 11.23
N ALA A 3 10.33 13.45 11.53
CA ALA A 3 9.39 14.33 10.83
C ALA A 3 9.71 14.53 9.34
N GLU A 4 10.96 14.29 8.94
CA GLU A 4 11.40 14.45 7.55
C GLU A 4 11.12 13.22 6.67
N ILE A 5 10.70 12.11 7.25
CA ILE A 5 10.35 10.91 6.48
C ILE A 5 8.96 11.08 5.87
N GLU A 6 8.87 10.95 4.55
CA GLU A 6 7.59 10.82 3.87
C GLU A 6 7.14 9.35 3.88
N VAL A 7 5.89 9.11 4.24
CA VAL A 7 5.33 7.76 4.34
C VAL A 7 4.31 7.55 3.24
N PHE A 8 4.52 6.53 2.43
CA PHE A 8 3.63 6.16 1.33
C PHE A 8 3.01 4.79 1.56
N LEU A 9 1.68 4.73 1.50
CA LEU A 9 0.96 3.46 1.41
C LEU A 9 0.83 3.12 -0.08
N VAL A 10 1.42 2.00 -0.49
CA VAL A 10 1.64 1.69 -1.90
C VAL A 10 0.93 0.40 -2.30
N ASP A 11 0.01 0.49 -3.24
CA ASP A 11 -0.59 -0.66 -3.92
C ASP A 11 0.01 -0.85 -5.32
N ASN A 12 -0.43 -1.90 -6.01
CA ASN A 12 0.01 -2.12 -7.40
C ASN A 12 -0.50 -1.03 -8.35
N GLY A 13 -1.67 -0.49 -8.06
CA GLY A 13 -2.37 0.44 -8.93
C GLY A 13 -3.38 -0.25 -9.83
N SER A 14 -4.37 0.52 -10.27
CA SER A 14 -5.47 0.04 -11.07
C SER A 14 -6.02 1.16 -11.93
N LEU A 15 -6.64 0.81 -13.05
CA LEU A 15 -7.43 1.74 -13.86
C LEU A 15 -8.84 1.93 -13.30
N ALA A 16 -9.24 1.10 -12.33
CA ALA A 16 -10.53 1.24 -11.65
C ALA A 16 -10.46 2.35 -10.61
N PRO A 17 -11.29 3.40 -10.70
CA PRO A 17 -11.29 4.52 -9.75
C PRO A 17 -11.48 4.07 -8.30
N GLY A 18 -12.33 3.07 -8.06
CA GLY A 18 -12.60 2.53 -6.73
C GLY A 18 -11.35 2.07 -5.99
N ALA A 19 -10.37 1.48 -6.69
CA ALA A 19 -9.12 1.02 -6.08
C ALA A 19 -8.33 2.20 -5.48
N THR A 20 -8.24 3.31 -6.19
CA THR A 20 -7.57 4.52 -5.67
C THR A 20 -8.32 5.12 -4.49
N LEU A 21 -9.66 5.15 -4.55
CA LEU A 21 -10.47 5.67 -3.44
C LEU A 21 -10.32 4.81 -2.19
N GLU A 22 -10.28 3.50 -2.34
CA GLU A 22 -10.02 2.56 -1.23
C GLU A 22 -8.63 2.77 -0.63
N LEU A 23 -7.61 2.91 -1.47
CA LEU A 23 -6.25 3.18 -1.02
C LEU A 23 -6.18 4.47 -0.21
N ARG A 24 -6.83 5.53 -0.68
CA ARG A 24 -6.90 6.82 0.03
C ARG A 24 -7.62 6.71 1.37
N ALA A 25 -8.68 5.92 1.44
CA ALA A 25 -9.41 5.70 2.69
C ALA A 25 -8.54 4.99 3.73
N LEU A 26 -7.78 3.97 3.31
CA LEU A 26 -6.83 3.28 4.19
C LEU A 26 -5.71 4.20 4.63
N ALA A 27 -5.14 4.98 3.72
CA ALA A 27 -4.09 5.94 4.04
C ALA A 27 -4.58 6.99 5.06
N LYS A 28 -5.81 7.46 4.91
CA LYS A 28 -6.42 8.39 5.87
C LYS A 28 -6.55 7.78 7.26
N GLY A 29 -7.08 6.56 7.35
CA GLY A 29 -7.22 5.87 8.63
C GLY A 29 -5.87 5.64 9.30
N LEU A 30 -4.86 5.26 8.52
CA LEU A 30 -3.51 5.07 9.02
C LEU A 30 -2.88 6.39 9.47
N SER A 31 -3.09 7.48 8.72
CA SER A 31 -2.62 8.82 9.09
C SER A 31 -3.16 9.26 10.44
N GLU A 32 -4.44 9.03 10.70
CA GLU A 32 -5.10 9.35 11.96
C GLU A 32 -4.49 8.57 13.15
N ARG A 33 -4.22 7.28 12.93
CA ARG A 33 -3.62 6.41 13.94
C ARG A 33 -2.15 6.74 14.20
N LEU A 34 -1.41 7.06 13.16
CA LEU A 34 0.03 7.34 13.22
C LEU A 34 0.34 8.76 13.71
N GLY A 35 -0.63 9.67 13.61
CA GLY A 35 -0.44 11.07 13.97
C GLY A 35 0.43 11.85 12.98
N ARG A 36 0.52 11.39 11.74
CA ARG A 36 1.24 12.04 10.65
C ARG A 36 0.66 11.61 9.30
N GLU A 37 0.93 12.40 8.27
CA GLU A 37 0.42 12.10 6.93
C GLU A 37 1.02 10.80 6.38
N VAL A 38 0.13 9.94 5.91
CA VAL A 38 0.44 8.78 5.06
C VAL A 38 -0.24 9.04 3.72
N GLU A 39 0.52 9.06 2.66
CA GLU A 39 0.01 9.34 1.33
C GLU A 39 -0.26 8.06 0.55
N ALA A 40 -1.40 8.02 -0.13
CA ALA A 40 -1.75 6.93 -1.04
C ALA A 40 -1.03 7.12 -2.37
N VAL A 41 -0.21 6.15 -2.75
CA VAL A 41 0.56 6.17 -3.99
C VAL A 41 0.54 4.78 -4.60
N SER A 42 0.40 4.66 -5.90
CA SER A 42 0.44 3.35 -6.57
C SER A 42 1.78 3.11 -7.25
N LEU A 43 2.14 1.85 -7.49
CA LEU A 43 3.31 1.55 -8.30
C LEU A 43 3.08 1.97 -9.75
N LEU A 44 1.93 1.61 -10.32
CA LEU A 44 1.61 1.80 -11.74
C LEU A 44 0.14 2.18 -11.94
N HIS A 45 -0.20 2.65 -13.12
CA HIS A 45 -1.55 2.76 -13.72
C HIS A 45 -2.49 3.81 -13.15
N SER A 46 -2.57 4.05 -11.85
CA SER A 46 -3.59 4.89 -11.25
C SER A 46 -3.59 6.35 -11.75
N HIS A 47 -2.43 6.85 -12.17
CA HIS A 47 -2.28 8.20 -12.72
C HIS A 47 -3.02 8.39 -14.06
N LYS A 48 -3.44 7.29 -14.70
CA LYS A 48 -4.21 7.32 -15.95
C LYS A 48 -5.72 7.44 -15.72
N VAL A 49 -6.17 7.31 -14.48
CA VAL A 49 -7.59 7.47 -14.13
C VAL A 49 -7.97 8.93 -14.23
N ASN A 50 -9.15 9.22 -14.82
CA ASN A 50 -9.64 10.58 -14.90
C ASN A 50 -9.82 11.17 -13.50
N PRO A 51 -9.19 12.32 -13.18
CA PRO A 51 -9.33 12.96 -11.87
C PRO A 51 -10.77 13.27 -11.48
N ALA A 52 -11.67 13.48 -12.43
CA ALA A 52 -13.09 13.70 -12.15
C ALA A 52 -13.74 12.52 -11.42
N GLU A 53 -13.24 11.30 -11.63
CA GLU A 53 -13.69 10.09 -10.95
C GLU A 53 -13.04 9.90 -9.58
N LEU A 54 -12.08 10.75 -9.24
CA LEU A 54 -11.29 10.71 -8.00
C LEU A 54 -11.53 11.96 -7.13
N GLY A 55 -12.70 12.53 -7.19
CA GLY A 55 -13.03 13.75 -6.44
C GLY A 55 -12.24 14.99 -6.87
N GLY A 56 -11.77 15.02 -8.12
CA GLY A 56 -10.98 16.10 -8.68
C GLY A 56 -9.50 16.06 -8.33
N MET A 57 -9.05 15.07 -7.57
CA MET A 57 -7.65 14.92 -7.18
C MET A 57 -6.97 13.80 -8.00
N GLU A 58 -6.01 14.20 -8.82
CA GLU A 58 -5.23 13.26 -9.61
C GLU A 58 -4.49 12.25 -8.74
N ALA A 59 -4.51 10.97 -9.13
CA ALA A 59 -3.70 9.94 -8.50
C ALA A 59 -2.26 10.02 -9.02
N THR A 60 -1.32 9.56 -8.22
CA THR A 60 0.09 9.56 -8.57
C THR A 60 0.71 8.18 -8.42
N ILE A 61 1.84 7.96 -9.07
CA ILE A 61 2.65 6.75 -8.96
C ILE A 61 3.97 7.05 -8.27
N VAL A 62 4.60 6.02 -7.70
CA VAL A 62 5.82 6.15 -6.90
C VAL A 62 6.89 6.96 -7.62
N LYS A 63 7.16 6.66 -8.89
CA LYS A 63 8.19 7.34 -9.67
C LYS A 63 7.97 8.85 -9.75
N ARG A 64 6.75 9.26 -10.09
CA ARG A 64 6.39 10.69 -10.21
C ARG A 64 6.41 11.39 -8.85
N ARG A 65 5.86 10.71 -7.85
CA ARG A 65 5.75 11.30 -6.51
C ARG A 65 7.12 11.51 -5.87
N MET A 66 8.01 10.54 -5.97
CA MET A 66 9.35 10.65 -5.43
C MET A 66 10.17 11.73 -6.15
N ARG A 67 10.05 11.83 -7.47
CA ARG A 67 10.71 12.91 -8.22
C ARG A 67 10.23 14.29 -7.76
N ALA A 68 8.92 14.46 -7.53
CA ALA A 68 8.40 15.71 -6.98
C ALA A 68 8.95 15.98 -5.58
N SER A 69 9.08 14.96 -4.75
CA SER A 69 9.69 15.07 -3.43
C SER A 69 11.16 15.48 -3.49
N PHE A 70 11.94 14.92 -4.43
CA PHE A 70 13.34 15.33 -4.64
C PHE A 70 13.43 16.80 -5.00
N ALA A 71 12.57 17.28 -5.89
CA ALA A 71 12.52 18.68 -6.29
C ALA A 71 12.18 19.59 -5.10
N ALA A 72 11.43 19.10 -4.12
CA ALA A 72 11.09 19.81 -2.89
C ALA A 72 12.13 19.64 -1.77
N GLY A 73 13.24 18.97 -2.05
CA GLY A 73 14.32 18.77 -1.07
C GLY A 73 14.14 17.56 -0.15
N ARG A 74 13.15 16.71 -0.38
CA ARG A 74 12.93 15.52 0.42
C ARG A 74 13.85 14.39 -0.02
N ARG A 75 14.33 13.59 0.95
CA ARG A 75 15.33 12.53 0.70
C ARG A 75 15.02 11.23 1.39
N ARG A 76 14.09 11.21 2.36
CA ARG A 76 13.85 10.05 3.22
C ARG A 76 12.41 9.58 3.07
N PHE A 77 12.24 8.29 2.81
CA PHE A 77 10.96 7.70 2.45
C PHE A 77 10.75 6.37 3.16
N MET A 78 9.50 6.12 3.55
CA MET A 78 9.06 4.80 3.99
C MET A 78 7.96 4.32 3.05
N ILE A 79 8.14 3.15 2.49
CA ILE A 79 7.15 2.49 1.64
C ILE A 79 6.47 1.40 2.46
N LEU A 80 5.14 1.51 2.59
CA LEU A 80 4.29 0.49 3.20
C LEU A 80 3.57 -0.25 2.09
N PRO A 81 4.00 -1.49 1.76
CA PRO A 81 3.35 -2.24 0.69
C PRO A 81 1.94 -2.70 1.10
N LEU A 82 0.93 -2.28 0.35
CA LEU A 82 -0.41 -2.85 0.47
C LEU A 82 -0.51 -4.03 -0.49
N PHE A 83 0.21 -5.09 -0.14
CA PHE A 83 0.31 -6.35 -0.87
C PHE A 83 0.19 -7.48 0.14
N LEU A 84 -0.49 -8.55 -0.23
CA LEU A 84 -0.58 -9.71 0.66
C LEU A 84 0.81 -10.29 0.94
N GLY A 85 1.58 -10.54 -0.10
CA GLY A 85 2.94 -11.05 0.00
C GLY A 85 3.87 -10.43 -1.03
N PRO A 86 5.18 -10.76 -1.00
CA PRO A 86 6.18 -10.22 -1.91
C PRO A 86 6.02 -10.80 -3.31
N SER A 87 5.13 -10.19 -4.11
CA SER A 87 4.98 -10.49 -5.53
C SER A 87 6.14 -9.92 -6.34
N ARG A 88 6.19 -10.22 -7.65
CA ARG A 88 7.22 -9.68 -8.56
C ARG A 88 7.24 -8.15 -8.59
N ALA A 89 6.10 -7.52 -8.33
CA ALA A 89 6.05 -6.06 -8.19
C ALA A 89 6.97 -5.56 -7.07
N ILE A 90 7.06 -6.29 -5.97
CA ILE A 90 7.88 -5.95 -4.80
C ILE A 90 9.30 -6.51 -4.93
N THR A 91 9.47 -7.72 -5.46
CA THR A 91 10.78 -8.37 -5.52
C THR A 91 11.62 -7.98 -6.74
N GLU A 92 10.99 -7.55 -7.82
CA GLU A 92 11.66 -7.22 -9.08
C GLU A 92 11.43 -5.77 -9.52
N TYR A 93 10.19 -5.35 -9.66
CA TYR A 93 9.86 -4.03 -10.21
C TYR A 93 10.28 -2.88 -9.29
N LEU A 94 9.89 -2.93 -8.03
CA LEU A 94 10.21 -1.86 -7.07
C LEU A 94 11.72 -1.66 -6.88
N PRO A 95 12.54 -2.72 -6.71
CA PRO A 95 14.00 -2.54 -6.61
C PRO A 95 14.61 -1.87 -7.84
N VAL A 96 14.19 -2.24 -9.06
CA VAL A 96 14.67 -1.62 -10.30
C VAL A 96 14.28 -0.14 -10.34
N LEU A 97 13.03 0.18 -10.01
CA LEU A 97 12.55 1.56 -9.93
C LEU A 97 13.37 2.40 -8.94
N LEU A 98 13.64 1.85 -7.75
CA LEU A 98 14.43 2.55 -6.73
C LEU A 98 15.88 2.75 -7.17
N GLU A 99 16.47 1.81 -7.90
CA GLU A 99 17.81 1.99 -8.48
C GLU A 99 17.84 3.15 -9.49
N GLU A 100 16.83 3.22 -10.37
CA GLU A 100 16.69 4.34 -11.31
C GLU A 100 16.56 5.68 -10.58
N LEU A 101 15.74 5.73 -9.55
CA LEU A 101 15.55 6.93 -8.75
C LEU A 101 16.81 7.31 -7.97
N ARG A 102 17.60 6.34 -7.52
CA ARG A 102 18.85 6.57 -6.82
C ARG A 102 19.92 7.19 -7.73
N GLU A 103 19.87 6.88 -9.03
CA GLU A 103 20.74 7.56 -10.01
C GLU A 103 20.40 9.05 -10.10
N GLU A 104 19.13 9.41 -9.99
CA GLU A 104 18.66 10.81 -10.00
C GLU A 104 18.92 11.51 -8.66
N CYS A 105 18.84 10.80 -7.56
CA CYS A 105 19.03 11.33 -6.20
C CYS A 105 19.83 10.34 -5.34
N PRO A 106 21.18 10.38 -5.43
CA PRO A 106 22.03 9.43 -4.69
C PRO A 106 21.88 9.49 -3.17
N GLU A 107 21.41 10.62 -2.63
CA GLU A 107 21.23 10.80 -1.19
C GLU A 107 19.93 10.22 -0.67
N MET A 108 19.05 9.70 -1.53
CA MET A 108 17.78 9.17 -1.05
C MET A 108 17.97 7.96 -0.14
N GLU A 109 17.18 7.93 0.92
CA GLU A 109 17.09 6.81 1.85
C GLU A 109 15.67 6.25 1.81
N VAL A 110 15.53 4.96 1.56
CA VAL A 110 14.23 4.29 1.49
C VAL A 110 14.20 3.09 2.40
N VAL A 111 13.17 3.04 3.24
CA VAL A 111 12.84 1.86 4.05
C VAL A 111 11.57 1.25 3.45
N ILE A 112 11.58 -0.05 3.21
CA ILE A 112 10.41 -0.79 2.74
C ILE A 112 9.95 -1.69 3.87
N ALA A 113 8.73 -1.47 4.34
CA ALA A 113 8.12 -2.32 5.37
C ALA A 113 7.68 -3.66 4.77
N ASP A 114 7.41 -4.63 5.65
CA ASP A 114 6.93 -5.94 5.24
C ASP A 114 5.54 -5.87 4.58
N CYS A 115 5.27 -6.84 3.71
CA CYS A 115 3.93 -7.08 3.19
C CYS A 115 2.98 -7.55 4.30
N LEU A 116 1.67 -7.57 4.02
CA LEU A 116 0.64 -7.85 5.02
C LEU A 116 0.75 -9.25 5.65
N PHE A 117 1.19 -10.23 4.89
CA PHE A 117 1.34 -11.61 5.37
C PHE A 117 2.39 -11.73 6.49
N GLY A 118 3.36 -10.83 6.53
CA GLY A 118 4.48 -10.87 7.47
C GLY A 118 5.71 -11.55 6.87
N GLN A 119 6.61 -11.99 7.74
CA GLN A 119 7.93 -12.49 7.33
C GLN A 119 8.01 -14.00 7.10
N SER A 120 7.07 -14.77 7.63
CA SER A 120 7.15 -16.23 7.61
C SER A 120 5.90 -16.87 7.04
N VAL A 121 6.08 -17.74 6.03
CA VAL A 121 4.98 -18.52 5.45
C VAL A 121 4.40 -19.54 6.43
N ASP A 122 5.16 -19.95 7.43
CA ASP A 122 4.72 -20.91 8.45
C ASP A 122 3.85 -20.24 9.53
N ARG A 123 3.88 -18.93 9.60
CA ARG A 123 3.14 -18.14 10.59
C ARG A 123 2.44 -16.97 9.91
N PRO A 124 1.26 -17.21 9.31
CA PRO A 124 0.51 -16.12 8.71
C PRO A 124 0.10 -15.09 9.76
N GLU A 125 0.02 -13.84 9.37
CA GLU A 125 -0.47 -12.77 10.23
C GLU A 125 -1.86 -13.11 10.75
N ALA A 126 -2.01 -13.27 12.05
CA ALA A 126 -3.24 -13.72 12.66
C ALA A 126 -4.43 -12.80 12.38
N ARG A 127 -4.19 -11.51 12.25
CA ARG A 127 -5.25 -10.53 11.94
C ARG A 127 -5.85 -10.73 10.55
N LEU A 128 -5.05 -11.21 9.59
CA LEU A 128 -5.57 -11.57 8.27
C LEU A 128 -6.51 -12.77 8.33
N VAL A 129 -6.15 -13.77 9.13
CA VAL A 129 -7.01 -14.95 9.35
C VAL A 129 -8.33 -14.51 9.98
N GLU A 130 -8.30 -13.67 11.00
CA GLU A 130 -9.49 -13.14 11.67
C GLU A 130 -10.36 -12.31 10.72
N MET A 131 -9.74 -11.46 9.90
CA MET A 131 -10.45 -10.68 8.89
C MET A 131 -11.20 -11.61 7.92
N LEU A 132 -10.51 -12.64 7.42
CA LEU A 132 -11.11 -13.61 6.52
C LEU A 132 -12.24 -14.41 7.20
N MET A 133 -12.09 -14.74 8.48
CA MET A 133 -13.15 -15.37 9.26
C MET A 133 -14.38 -14.48 9.39
N ASP A 134 -14.18 -13.18 9.59
CA ASP A 134 -15.29 -12.23 9.60
C ASP A 134 -16.01 -12.17 8.27
N HIS A 135 -15.29 -12.25 7.16
CA HIS A 135 -15.88 -12.32 5.82
C HIS A 135 -16.66 -13.64 5.61
N VAL A 136 -16.15 -14.77 6.12
CA VAL A 136 -16.88 -16.05 6.09
C VAL A 136 -18.20 -15.91 6.83
N ARG A 137 -18.19 -15.35 8.04
CA ARG A 137 -19.39 -15.16 8.85
C ARG A 137 -20.40 -14.23 8.18
N ALA A 138 -19.91 -13.18 7.53
CA ALA A 138 -20.76 -12.24 6.81
C ALA A 138 -21.42 -12.87 5.57
N ALA A 139 -20.69 -13.76 4.88
CA ALA A 139 -21.20 -14.46 3.69
C ALA A 139 -22.18 -15.59 4.04
N ASP A 140 -22.07 -16.18 5.23
CA ASP A 140 -22.91 -17.26 5.71
C ASP A 140 -23.40 -16.99 7.14
N PRO A 141 -24.21 -15.92 7.35
CA PRO A 141 -24.59 -15.45 8.69
C PRO A 141 -25.39 -16.49 9.50
N GLU A 142 -26.12 -17.39 8.81
CA GLU A 142 -26.93 -18.43 9.45
C GLU A 142 -26.14 -19.71 9.70
N GLY A 143 -24.91 -19.83 9.20
CA GLY A 143 -24.09 -21.02 9.32
C GLY A 143 -24.67 -22.24 8.55
N ALA A 144 -25.49 -21.99 7.55
CA ALA A 144 -26.18 -23.03 6.79
C ALA A 144 -25.21 -23.91 5.99
N MET A 145 -24.09 -23.39 5.56
CA MET A 145 -23.06 -24.11 4.82
C MET A 145 -22.12 -24.92 5.73
N HIS A 146 -22.25 -24.81 7.04
CA HIS A 146 -21.41 -25.49 8.03
C HIS A 146 -19.91 -25.27 7.93
N ILE A 147 -19.48 -24.24 7.21
CA ILE A 147 -18.05 -23.94 6.95
C ILE A 147 -17.33 -23.57 8.27
N ALA A 148 -17.99 -22.80 9.12
CA ALA A 148 -17.38 -22.24 10.33
C ALA A 148 -17.24 -23.23 11.50
N ARG A 149 -17.71 -24.47 11.34
CA ARG A 149 -17.75 -25.46 12.44
C ARG A 149 -16.61 -26.48 12.43
N ARG A 150 -15.71 -26.39 11.43
CA ARG A 150 -14.52 -27.24 11.33
C ARG A 150 -13.35 -26.51 11.92
N GLY A 151 -13.11 -26.68 13.20
CA GLY A 151 -11.97 -25.99 13.80
C GLY A 151 -11.96 -26.10 15.31
N ARG A 152 -12.13 -27.28 15.78
CA ARG A 152 -11.83 -27.59 17.19
C ARG A 152 -10.64 -28.53 17.24
#